data_7189212cb3d8eba72d11f04935bef4c2
#
_entry.id   7189212cb3d8eba72d11f04935bef4c2
#
_cell.length_a   1.000
_cell.length_b   1.000
_cell.length_c   1.000
_cell.angle_alpha   90.00
_cell.angle_beta   90.00
_cell.angle_gamma   90.00
#
_symmetry.space_group_name_H-M   'P 1'
#
loop_
_entity.id
_entity.type
_entity.pdbx_description
1 polymer ?
#
loop_
_entity_poly.entity_id
_entity_poly.type
_entity_poly.pdbx_seq_one_letter_code
_entity_poly.pdbx_strand_id
1 'polypeptide(L)'
;MDVNHNPSGTPAPYGRACINCSRAKSKCILLERGHGCERCQRLKKDCRPSPTVRKRNGRSSASRTAQLEAKLDNIVSLLQTTGGTSAIPTDWDNATSIAMPAQNAPPYSSKTDHPIITPAGIPSPVPSSSSDCSMADVCNSLQLTPEESEKRLGSFRTSNMTFIPFIHIPSHITSQQLRVERPFVWLTIMAVLTPAIDKRDTVFTQITTLIHQKLLVEVAPSMDMLLGLMIFITWTTYTRRPFLNFYSHVVMGLVCDLGINQAIPKEPSTMQAFKCAVGWKQPMSTTRTIEERRAALGCFLMTSCVALTMFRIDALRWTPHMEESLQVLLDAQECPEDEILVTLVKIQLVMDKVHHHRRDADGQLPSLLYTKSFQAQLDSVRAEIPQHLKQLNTVLLYISTAEFIIHESALKDVSSPSSPELHRLESLCTCLHAAKSWFDVWITIPGGDYLGMPFTMYFQFSRALVTLYKLSTLEDPAWDKTMVRNTANILEILDRIAYGMKTCAESLNVNDEEWNIFEKGMRMTQSIKQGWEPKLMEIWYPNVPANDLGGDFVTPTSALEPLPTNGFDDMWMMEIFGSMG
;
A
#
# COMPACT_ATOMS: atom_id res chain seq x y z
N MET A 1 55.51 11.11 5.65
CA MET A 1 56.09 9.98 4.87
C MET A 1 55.05 8.84 4.92
N ASP A 2 54.06 8.92 4.05
CA ASP A 2 53.02 7.92 3.93
C ASP A 2 53.48 6.84 2.96
N VAL A 3 53.70 5.65 3.50
CA VAL A 3 54.05 4.47 2.70
C VAL A 3 52.75 3.81 2.22
N ASN A 4 52.41 4.05 0.97
CA ASN A 4 51.37 3.37 0.24
C ASN A 4 51.71 1.88 0.09
N HIS A 5 51.18 1.00 0.96
CA HIS A 5 51.26 -0.44 0.78
C HIS A 5 50.13 -0.92 -0.15
N ASN A 6 50.54 -1.14 -1.41
CA ASN A 6 49.73 -1.91 -2.35
C ASN A 6 49.72 -3.39 -1.91
N PRO A 7 48.57 -4.01 -1.60
CA PRO A 7 48.54 -5.38 -1.11
C PRO A 7 48.74 -6.36 -2.28
N SER A 8 49.92 -6.99 -2.32
CA SER A 8 50.22 -8.10 -3.24
C SER A 8 49.73 -9.43 -2.67
N GLY A 9 48.44 -9.72 -2.89
CA GLY A 9 47.83 -11.00 -2.49
C GLY A 9 46.59 -11.36 -3.30
N THR A 10 46.34 -12.66 -3.52
CA THR A 10 45.18 -13.13 -4.26
C THR A 10 44.00 -13.42 -3.33
N PRO A 11 42.75 -13.02 -3.67
CA PRO A 11 41.59 -13.37 -2.87
C PRO A 11 41.40 -14.89 -2.82
N ALA A 12 41.12 -15.42 -1.63
CA ALA A 12 40.80 -16.84 -1.47
C ALA A 12 39.59 -17.24 -2.33
N PRO A 13 39.62 -18.38 -3.05
CA PRO A 13 38.49 -18.86 -3.82
C PRO A 13 37.24 -19.04 -2.96
N TYR A 14 36.06 -18.96 -3.59
CA TYR A 14 34.79 -19.10 -2.89
C TYR A 14 34.72 -20.37 -2.04
N GLY A 15 34.36 -20.25 -0.77
CA GLY A 15 34.30 -21.37 0.17
C GLY A 15 35.62 -21.80 0.80
N ARG A 16 36.78 -21.16 0.46
CA ARG A 16 38.10 -21.49 0.99
C ARG A 16 38.71 -20.39 1.88
N ALA A 17 37.89 -19.50 2.42
CA ALA A 17 38.36 -18.52 3.37
C ALA A 17 38.79 -19.19 4.69
N CYS A 18 39.79 -18.62 5.40
CA CYS A 18 40.20 -19.14 6.70
C CYS A 18 39.07 -18.97 7.76
N ILE A 19 39.14 -19.74 8.84
CA ILE A 19 38.12 -19.73 9.91
C ILE A 19 37.86 -18.31 10.45
N ASN A 20 38.90 -17.53 10.68
CA ASN A 20 38.76 -16.17 11.23
C ASN A 20 38.10 -15.19 10.27
N CYS A 21 38.44 -15.24 8.98
CA CYS A 21 37.81 -14.39 7.95
C CYS A 21 36.39 -14.85 7.65
N SER A 22 36.12 -16.14 7.64
CA SER A 22 34.77 -16.71 7.47
C SER A 22 33.83 -16.31 8.61
N ARG A 23 34.26 -16.41 9.87
CA ARG A 23 33.47 -15.95 11.03
C ARG A 23 33.23 -14.44 11.03
N ALA A 24 34.23 -13.67 10.62
CA ALA A 24 34.11 -12.21 10.57
C ALA A 24 33.43 -11.69 9.30
N LYS A 25 32.94 -12.56 8.41
CA LYS A 25 32.34 -12.21 7.10
C LYS A 25 33.17 -11.21 6.29
N SER A 26 34.51 -11.29 6.38
CA SER A 26 35.46 -10.38 5.73
C SER A 26 36.22 -11.06 4.61
N LYS A 27 36.70 -10.28 3.64
CA LYS A 27 37.48 -10.75 2.49
C LYS A 27 38.79 -11.40 2.98
N CYS A 28 39.09 -12.62 2.54
CA CYS A 28 40.30 -13.35 2.87
C CYS A 28 41.30 -13.24 1.70
N ILE A 29 42.41 -12.49 1.88
CA ILE A 29 43.45 -12.28 0.86
C ILE A 29 44.68 -13.15 1.26
N LEU A 30 45.04 -14.08 0.40
CA LEU A 30 46.18 -14.99 0.61
C LEU A 30 47.48 -14.28 0.16
N LEU A 31 48.51 -14.38 0.97
CA LEU A 31 49.83 -13.80 0.67
C LEU A 31 50.68 -14.79 -0.14
N GLU A 32 51.39 -14.34 -1.16
CA GLU A 32 52.22 -15.18 -2.04
C GLU A 32 53.45 -15.79 -1.34
N ARG A 33 53.89 -15.18 -0.23
CA ARG A 33 55.04 -15.65 0.58
C ARG A 33 54.62 -15.77 2.04
N GLY A 34 54.01 -16.88 2.42
CA GLY A 34 53.74 -17.13 3.84
C GLY A 34 52.53 -18.01 4.13
N HIS A 35 52.54 -18.62 5.29
CA HIS A 35 51.43 -19.47 5.79
C HIS A 35 50.32 -18.56 6.37
N GLY A 36 49.38 -18.07 5.55
CA GLY A 36 48.23 -17.39 6.08
C GLY A 36 47.67 -16.26 5.18
N CYS A 37 46.62 -15.59 5.65
CA CYS A 37 46.04 -14.44 4.98
C CYS A 37 46.47 -13.12 5.62
N GLU A 38 46.49 -12.05 4.85
CA GLU A 38 46.90 -10.69 5.25
C GLU A 38 46.21 -10.24 6.55
N ARG A 39 44.87 -10.43 6.67
CA ARG A 39 44.13 -10.03 7.86
C ARG A 39 44.52 -10.79 9.12
N CYS A 40 44.75 -12.10 9.02
CA CYS A 40 45.19 -12.90 10.17
C CYS A 40 46.59 -12.52 10.60
N GLN A 41 47.49 -12.25 9.66
CA GLN A 41 48.85 -11.79 9.92
C GLN A 41 48.84 -10.43 10.64
N ARG A 42 48.08 -9.45 10.11
CA ARG A 42 47.97 -8.10 10.73
C ARG A 42 47.38 -8.20 12.16
N LEU A 43 46.43 -9.10 12.40
CA LEU A 43 45.78 -9.28 13.70
C LEU A 43 46.50 -10.30 14.62
N LYS A 44 47.69 -10.79 14.21
CA LYS A 44 48.49 -11.80 14.91
C LYS A 44 47.65 -13.03 15.35
N LYS A 45 46.76 -13.49 14.47
CA LYS A 45 45.87 -14.64 14.69
C LYS A 45 46.32 -15.83 13.86
N ASP A 46 46.23 -17.05 14.45
CA ASP A 46 46.52 -18.29 13.75
C ASP A 46 45.55 -18.49 12.57
N CYS A 47 46.09 -18.60 11.35
CA CYS A 47 45.32 -18.67 10.14
C CYS A 47 45.10 -20.11 9.68
N ARG A 48 44.01 -20.75 10.12
CA ARG A 48 43.66 -22.12 9.74
C ARG A 48 42.57 -22.18 8.69
N PRO A 49 42.64 -23.12 7.71
CA PRO A 49 41.57 -23.30 6.71
C PRO A 49 40.25 -23.69 7.40
N SER A 50 39.12 -23.24 6.85
CA SER A 50 37.79 -23.62 7.35
C SER A 50 37.49 -25.10 7.04
N PRO A 51 37.09 -25.94 8.01
CA PRO A 51 36.78 -27.33 7.77
C PRO A 51 35.52 -27.55 6.93
N THR A 52 34.67 -26.55 6.77
CA THR A 52 33.43 -26.61 5.98
C THR A 52 33.65 -26.04 4.59
N VAL A 53 33.83 -26.90 3.62
CA VAL A 53 33.72 -26.54 2.20
C VAL A 53 32.23 -26.42 1.87
N ARG A 54 31.71 -25.22 1.73
CA ARG A 54 30.37 -25.02 1.16
C ARG A 54 30.42 -25.41 -0.33
N LYS A 55 29.96 -26.64 -0.64
CA LYS A 55 29.65 -27.01 -2.03
C LYS A 55 28.50 -26.13 -2.52
N ARG A 56 28.76 -25.32 -3.51
CA ARG A 56 27.71 -24.71 -4.31
C ARG A 56 27.02 -25.87 -5.03
N ASN A 57 25.74 -26.14 -4.72
CA ASN A 57 24.90 -26.94 -5.61
C ASN A 57 24.83 -26.18 -6.93
N GLY A 58 25.60 -26.64 -7.90
CA GLY A 58 25.58 -26.14 -9.26
C GLY A 58 24.23 -26.50 -9.90
N ARG A 59 23.23 -25.64 -9.74
CA ARG A 59 22.23 -25.50 -10.78
C ARG A 59 22.98 -24.87 -11.95
N SER A 60 23.32 -25.67 -12.95
CA SER A 60 23.70 -25.19 -14.26
C SER A 60 22.52 -24.37 -14.78
N SER A 61 22.63 -23.05 -14.71
CA SER A 61 21.78 -22.18 -15.50
C SER A 61 22.23 -22.38 -16.94
N ALA A 62 21.62 -23.34 -17.63
CA ALA A 62 21.62 -23.32 -19.08
C ALA A 62 21.17 -21.90 -19.46
N SER A 63 21.98 -21.23 -20.29
CA SER A 63 21.70 -19.90 -20.78
C SER A 63 20.24 -19.86 -21.26
N ARG A 64 19.51 -18.80 -20.96
CA ARG A 64 18.13 -18.60 -21.42
C ARG A 64 18.00 -18.80 -22.93
N THR A 65 19.07 -18.54 -23.64
CA THR A 65 19.24 -18.79 -25.08
C THR A 65 19.22 -20.30 -25.40
N ALA A 66 19.97 -21.14 -24.68
CA ALA A 66 19.98 -22.60 -24.88
C ALA A 66 18.62 -23.25 -24.53
N GLN A 67 17.88 -22.70 -23.60
CA GLN A 67 16.51 -23.16 -23.29
C GLN A 67 15.50 -22.75 -24.38
N LEU A 68 15.70 -21.59 -25.01
CA LEU A 68 14.89 -21.15 -26.16
C LEU A 68 15.22 -21.97 -27.42
N GLU A 69 16.47 -22.23 -27.67
CA GLU A 69 16.92 -23.09 -28.78
C GLU A 69 16.35 -24.52 -28.65
N ALA A 70 16.43 -25.13 -27.47
CA ALA A 70 15.85 -26.46 -27.24
C ALA A 70 14.31 -26.49 -27.39
N LYS A 71 13.61 -25.39 -27.07
CA LYS A 71 12.15 -25.26 -27.29
C LYS A 71 11.83 -25.08 -28.77
N LEU A 72 12.64 -24.34 -29.52
CA LEU A 72 12.49 -24.17 -30.97
C LEU A 72 12.71 -25.47 -31.70
N ASP A 73 13.75 -26.24 -31.35
CA ASP A 73 14.02 -27.54 -31.92
C ASP A 73 12.89 -28.55 -31.67
N ASN A 74 12.29 -28.52 -30.47
CA ASN A 74 11.10 -29.33 -30.17
C ASN A 74 9.87 -28.93 -30.99
N ILE A 75 9.64 -27.64 -31.24
CA ILE A 75 8.53 -27.17 -32.08
C ILE A 75 8.75 -27.52 -33.53
N VAL A 76 9.97 -27.38 -34.04
CA VAL A 76 10.35 -27.78 -35.41
C VAL A 76 10.17 -29.31 -35.60
N SER A 77 10.59 -30.12 -34.63
CA SER A 77 10.39 -31.57 -34.64
C SER A 77 8.91 -31.96 -34.62
N LEU A 78 8.08 -31.28 -33.85
CA LEU A 78 6.63 -31.49 -33.85
C LEU A 78 5.97 -31.09 -35.17
N LEU A 79 6.40 -30.00 -35.80
CA LEU A 79 5.91 -29.56 -37.09
C LEU A 79 6.34 -30.50 -38.25
N GLN A 80 7.54 -31.09 -38.13
CA GLN A 80 8.01 -32.09 -39.11
C GLN A 80 7.30 -33.44 -38.97
N THR A 81 6.82 -33.80 -37.77
CA THR A 81 6.03 -35.02 -37.56
C THR A 81 4.54 -34.85 -37.92
N THR A 82 4.04 -33.62 -38.02
CA THR A 82 2.64 -33.31 -38.41
C THR A 82 2.46 -32.99 -39.90
N GLY A 83 3.52 -33.01 -40.70
CA GLY A 83 3.53 -32.70 -42.14
C GLY A 83 3.30 -33.89 -43.06
N GLY A 84 2.43 -34.83 -42.75
CA GLY A 84 2.09 -35.99 -43.58
C GLY A 84 0.59 -36.28 -43.61
N THR A 85 -0.05 -35.80 -44.68
CA THR A 85 -1.32 -36.23 -45.32
C THR A 85 -2.43 -36.88 -44.50
N SER A 86 -3.59 -36.22 -44.55
CA SER A 86 -4.97 -36.74 -44.72
C SER A 86 -5.33 -38.11 -44.12
N ALA A 87 -6.20 -38.10 -43.13
CA ALA A 87 -7.50 -38.76 -43.08
C ALA A 87 -8.04 -38.78 -41.64
N ILE A 88 -9.23 -38.30 -41.50
CA ILE A 88 -10.05 -38.42 -40.28
C ILE A 88 -10.56 -39.85 -40.19
N PRO A 89 -10.46 -40.52 -39.05
CA PRO A 89 -11.44 -41.52 -38.64
C PRO A 89 -12.15 -41.08 -37.33
N THR A 90 -13.46 -40.92 -37.45
CA THR A 90 -14.43 -41.04 -36.39
C THR A 90 -14.44 -42.47 -35.88
N ASP A 91 -14.10 -42.67 -34.59
CA ASP A 91 -14.69 -43.70 -33.74
C ASP A 91 -14.07 -43.63 -32.34
N TRP A 92 -14.87 -43.13 -31.38
CA TRP A 92 -14.56 -43.20 -29.96
C TRP A 92 -15.65 -44.06 -29.29
N ASP A 93 -15.50 -45.37 -29.43
CA ASP A 93 -16.15 -46.31 -28.50
C ASP A 93 -15.22 -47.48 -28.24
N ASN A 94 -15.09 -47.87 -26.98
CA ASN A 94 -14.42 -49.03 -26.41
C ASN A 94 -12.88 -48.90 -26.16
N ALA A 95 -12.54 -48.61 -24.91
CA ALA A 95 -11.32 -49.16 -24.31
C ALA A 95 -11.60 -49.58 -22.85
N THR A 96 -11.79 -50.83 -22.73
CA THR A 96 -11.77 -51.72 -21.57
C THR A 96 -10.54 -51.57 -20.69
N SER A 97 -10.76 -51.67 -19.40
CA SER A 97 -9.94 -52.15 -18.29
C SER A 97 -8.52 -52.65 -18.63
N ILE A 98 -7.50 -52.01 -18.11
CA ILE A 98 -6.19 -52.63 -17.89
C ILE A 98 -5.87 -52.58 -16.38
N ALA A 99 -5.89 -53.77 -15.77
CA ALA A 99 -5.45 -54.03 -14.43
C ALA A 99 -3.93 -53.91 -14.32
N MET A 100 -3.44 -53.20 -13.32
CA MET A 100 -2.01 -53.21 -12.96
C MET A 100 -1.71 -54.39 -12.02
N PRO A 101 -0.62 -55.15 -12.23
CA PRO A 101 -0.21 -56.22 -11.34
C PRO A 101 0.48 -55.69 -10.09
N ALA A 102 0.08 -56.23 -8.94
CA ALA A 102 0.71 -56.02 -7.65
C ALA A 102 2.12 -56.68 -7.66
N GLN A 103 3.16 -55.93 -7.32
CA GLN A 103 4.47 -56.49 -7.02
C GLN A 103 4.72 -56.44 -5.51
N ASN A 104 5.06 -57.62 -5.00
CA ASN A 104 5.39 -57.95 -3.64
C ASN A 104 6.57 -57.16 -3.09
N ALA A 105 6.41 -56.62 -1.86
CA ALA A 105 7.51 -56.22 -1.01
C ALA A 105 7.75 -57.29 0.07
N PRO A 106 8.99 -57.65 0.39
CA PRO A 106 9.32 -58.69 1.38
C PRO A 106 9.25 -58.11 2.81
N PRO A 107 8.98 -58.95 3.83
CA PRO A 107 8.89 -58.56 5.22
C PRO A 107 10.26 -58.35 5.84
N TYR A 108 10.54 -57.16 6.40
CA TYR A 108 11.70 -56.95 7.28
C TYR A 108 11.30 -57.27 8.71
N SER A 109 11.82 -58.34 9.22
CA SER A 109 11.87 -58.71 10.64
C SER A 109 13.23 -58.31 11.18
N SER A 110 13.31 -57.45 12.15
CA SER A 110 14.45 -57.40 13.07
C SER A 110 14.03 -56.79 14.41
N LYS A 111 14.04 -57.66 15.39
CA LYS A 111 14.05 -57.34 16.83
C LYS A 111 15.36 -56.67 17.16
N THR A 112 15.34 -55.53 17.77
CA THR A 112 16.38 -55.07 18.70
C THR A 112 15.74 -54.25 19.80
N ASP A 113 15.74 -54.81 20.98
CA ASP A 113 15.37 -54.19 22.26
C ASP A 113 16.39 -53.10 22.58
N HIS A 114 15.95 -51.86 22.66
CA HIS A 114 16.62 -50.78 23.40
C HIS A 114 15.61 -50.13 24.35
N PRO A 115 15.97 -49.84 25.61
CA PRO A 115 15.05 -49.30 26.59
C PRO A 115 14.71 -47.84 26.23
N ILE A 116 13.42 -47.58 26.12
CA ILE A 116 12.86 -46.24 25.94
C ILE A 116 12.97 -45.51 27.27
N ILE A 117 13.86 -44.53 27.35
CA ILE A 117 13.85 -43.52 28.40
C ILE A 117 12.71 -42.58 28.12
N THR A 118 11.63 -42.68 28.86
CA THR A 118 10.51 -41.72 28.88
C THR A 118 11.00 -40.42 29.53
N PRO A 119 10.98 -39.26 28.83
CA PRO A 119 11.15 -37.97 29.49
C PRO A 119 9.90 -37.69 30.34
N ALA A 120 10.15 -37.33 31.60
CA ALA A 120 9.14 -36.93 32.56
C ALA A 120 8.24 -35.80 31.99
N GLY A 121 6.95 -35.96 32.19
CA GLY A 121 5.80 -35.10 32.02
C GLY A 121 6.04 -33.68 31.44
N ILE A 122 5.75 -33.52 30.16
CA ILE A 122 5.33 -32.23 29.64
C ILE A 122 3.93 -31.97 30.24
N PRO A 123 3.73 -30.90 31.02
CA PRO A 123 2.38 -30.57 31.47
C PRO A 123 1.49 -30.41 30.24
N SER A 124 0.38 -31.11 30.21
CA SER A 124 -0.68 -30.92 29.22
C SER A 124 -0.97 -29.42 29.08
N PRO A 125 -1.08 -28.89 27.86
CA PRO A 125 -1.50 -27.50 27.69
C PRO A 125 -2.83 -27.35 28.43
N VAL A 126 -2.83 -26.48 29.42
CA VAL A 126 -4.06 -25.95 30.01
C VAL A 126 -4.92 -25.51 28.83
N PRO A 127 -6.19 -25.91 28.73
CA PRO A 127 -7.05 -25.32 27.72
C PRO A 127 -7.09 -23.83 28.01
N SER A 128 -6.34 -23.06 27.22
CA SER A 128 -6.54 -21.64 27.12
C SER A 128 -8.00 -21.51 26.68
N SER A 129 -8.83 -20.99 27.57
CA SER A 129 -10.15 -20.51 27.24
C SER A 129 -9.94 -19.35 26.25
N SER A 130 -9.70 -19.67 24.98
CA SER A 130 -9.96 -18.75 23.89
C SER A 130 -11.47 -18.53 23.94
N SER A 131 -11.88 -17.43 24.57
CA SER A 131 -13.25 -16.95 24.41
C SER A 131 -13.43 -16.74 22.90
N ASP A 132 -14.12 -17.67 22.26
CA ASP A 132 -14.52 -17.53 20.88
C ASP A 132 -15.32 -16.24 20.77
N CYS A 133 -14.67 -15.19 20.24
CA CYS A 133 -15.27 -13.88 20.05
C CYS A 133 -16.23 -13.98 18.89
N SER A 134 -17.52 -14.23 19.19
CA SER A 134 -18.52 -14.34 18.13
C SER A 134 -18.85 -12.95 17.54
N MET A 135 -19.22 -12.92 16.27
CA MET A 135 -19.71 -11.69 15.61
C MET A 135 -20.84 -11.04 16.39
N ALA A 136 -21.76 -11.85 16.94
CA ALA A 136 -22.89 -11.38 17.73
C ALA A 136 -22.45 -10.67 19.02
N ASP A 137 -21.41 -11.20 19.69
CA ASP A 137 -20.90 -10.63 20.94
C ASP A 137 -20.26 -9.26 20.68
N VAL A 138 -19.49 -9.12 19.60
CA VAL A 138 -18.89 -7.84 19.23
C VAL A 138 -19.96 -6.83 18.81
N CYS A 139 -20.96 -7.23 18.05
CA CYS A 139 -22.09 -6.37 17.71
C CYS A 139 -22.85 -5.89 18.95
N ASN A 140 -23.00 -6.75 19.96
CA ASN A 140 -23.68 -6.41 21.21
C ASN A 140 -22.81 -5.53 22.12
N SER A 141 -21.49 -5.63 22.07
CA SER A 141 -20.57 -4.81 22.88
C SER A 141 -20.66 -3.32 22.56
N LEU A 142 -21.12 -2.94 21.36
CA LEU A 142 -21.35 -1.54 20.97
C LEU A 142 -22.50 -0.88 21.76
N GLN A 143 -23.43 -1.66 22.32
CA GLN A 143 -24.57 -1.16 23.13
C GLN A 143 -25.34 0.00 22.47
N LEU A 144 -25.54 -0.06 21.14
CA LEU A 144 -26.22 0.98 20.39
C LEU A 144 -27.74 0.79 20.44
N THR A 145 -28.46 1.91 20.61
CA THR A 145 -29.92 1.90 20.40
C THR A 145 -30.23 1.79 18.90
N PRO A 146 -31.44 1.32 18.53
CA PRO A 146 -31.87 1.28 17.13
C PRO A 146 -31.78 2.66 16.45
N GLU A 147 -32.17 3.73 17.17
CA GLU A 147 -32.17 5.10 16.66
C GLU A 147 -30.73 5.61 16.42
N GLU A 148 -29.82 5.34 17.33
CA GLU A 148 -28.41 5.72 17.17
C GLU A 148 -27.75 4.98 16.02
N SER A 149 -28.04 3.68 15.88
CA SER A 149 -27.51 2.89 14.77
C SER A 149 -28.04 3.34 13.41
N GLU A 150 -29.31 3.74 13.33
CA GLU A 150 -29.90 4.29 12.10
C GLU A 150 -29.30 5.66 11.77
N LYS A 151 -29.12 6.53 12.76
CA LYS A 151 -28.46 7.82 12.60
C LYS A 151 -27.04 7.67 12.05
N ARG A 152 -26.26 6.73 12.60
CA ARG A 152 -24.90 6.44 12.10
C ARG A 152 -24.92 5.93 10.67
N LEU A 153 -25.82 5.02 10.34
CA LEU A 153 -25.96 4.53 8.96
C LEU A 153 -26.33 5.66 8.00
N GLY A 154 -27.20 6.58 8.41
CA GLY A 154 -27.53 7.80 7.66
C GLY A 154 -26.31 8.68 7.43
N SER A 155 -25.53 8.94 8.48
CA SER A 155 -24.27 9.70 8.39
C SER A 155 -23.26 9.04 7.48
N PHE A 156 -23.11 7.71 7.53
CA PHE A 156 -22.22 6.97 6.65
C PHE A 156 -22.59 7.16 5.17
N ARG A 157 -23.87 7.08 4.84
CA ARG A 157 -24.36 7.28 3.47
C ARG A 157 -24.12 8.69 2.96
N THR A 158 -24.31 9.72 3.81
CA THR A 158 -24.25 11.12 3.38
C THR A 158 -22.85 11.72 3.42
N SER A 159 -22.03 11.34 4.40
CA SER A 159 -20.71 11.96 4.61
C SER A 159 -19.56 11.08 4.12
N ASN A 160 -19.52 9.80 4.52
CA ASN A 160 -18.38 8.93 4.21
C ASN A 160 -18.35 8.52 2.73
N MET A 161 -19.51 8.18 2.16
CA MET A 161 -19.60 7.68 0.78
C MET A 161 -19.30 8.74 -0.28
N THR A 162 -19.35 10.04 0.04
CA THR A 162 -18.95 11.12 -0.87
C THR A 162 -17.46 11.13 -1.19
N PHE A 163 -16.64 10.52 -0.34
CA PHE A 163 -15.18 10.49 -0.53
C PHE A 163 -14.71 9.25 -1.28
N ILE A 164 -15.25 8.09 -0.98
CA ILE A 164 -14.83 6.81 -1.57
C ILE A 164 -16.03 5.86 -1.68
N PRO A 165 -16.84 5.96 -2.75
CA PRO A 165 -18.10 5.22 -2.88
C PRO A 165 -17.91 3.80 -3.43
N PHE A 166 -17.22 2.92 -2.70
CA PHE A 166 -17.01 1.52 -3.14
C PHE A 166 -18.12 0.55 -2.68
N ILE A 167 -19.09 1.03 -1.92
CA ILE A 167 -20.26 0.26 -1.46
C ILE A 167 -21.51 1.10 -1.65
N HIS A 168 -22.59 0.48 -2.14
CA HIS A 168 -23.90 1.10 -2.18
C HIS A 168 -24.83 0.43 -1.16
N ILE A 169 -25.40 1.23 -0.27
CA ILE A 169 -26.39 0.78 0.72
C ILE A 169 -27.69 1.56 0.45
N PRO A 170 -28.68 0.93 -0.21
CA PRO A 170 -29.92 1.59 -0.56
C PRO A 170 -30.62 2.24 0.64
N SER A 171 -31.30 3.37 0.40
CA SER A 171 -31.92 4.16 1.48
C SER A 171 -33.03 3.40 2.22
N HIS A 172 -33.68 2.43 1.56
CA HIS A 172 -34.72 1.60 2.17
C HIS A 172 -34.19 0.52 3.13
N ILE A 173 -32.90 0.18 3.06
CA ILE A 173 -32.28 -0.80 3.99
C ILE A 173 -32.07 -0.13 5.35
N THR A 174 -32.75 -0.62 6.36
CA THR A 174 -32.55 -0.13 7.74
C THR A 174 -31.28 -0.67 8.37
N SER A 175 -30.80 -0.03 9.42
CA SER A 175 -29.64 -0.51 10.17
C SER A 175 -29.84 -1.93 10.72
N GLN A 176 -31.06 -2.25 11.17
CA GLN A 176 -31.40 -3.59 11.64
C GLN A 176 -31.37 -4.64 10.52
N GLN A 177 -31.86 -4.31 9.34
CA GLN A 177 -31.77 -5.20 8.18
C GLN A 177 -30.32 -5.43 7.77
N LEU A 178 -29.53 -4.36 7.68
CA LEU A 178 -28.10 -4.45 7.35
C LEU A 178 -27.34 -5.33 8.36
N ARG A 179 -27.68 -5.22 9.66
CA ARG A 179 -27.08 -6.04 10.72
C ARG A 179 -27.34 -7.54 10.52
N VAL A 180 -28.51 -7.90 9.98
CA VAL A 180 -28.87 -9.31 9.72
C VAL A 180 -28.24 -9.81 8.42
N GLU A 181 -28.31 -9.01 7.34
CA GLU A 181 -27.87 -9.43 6.00
C GLU A 181 -26.35 -9.33 5.82
N ARG A 182 -25.73 -8.29 6.40
CA ARG A 182 -24.31 -7.95 6.29
C ARG A 182 -23.73 -7.55 7.65
N PRO A 183 -23.61 -8.51 8.58
CA PRO A 183 -23.27 -8.22 9.97
C PRO A 183 -21.87 -7.59 10.13
N PHE A 184 -20.90 -7.96 9.28
CA PHE A 184 -19.55 -7.41 9.37
C PHE A 184 -19.47 -5.99 8.78
N VAL A 185 -20.15 -5.72 7.67
CA VAL A 185 -20.30 -4.36 7.12
C VAL A 185 -20.98 -3.45 8.15
N TRP A 186 -22.09 -3.91 8.74
CA TRP A 186 -22.78 -3.14 9.78
C TRP A 186 -21.85 -2.83 10.96
N LEU A 187 -21.16 -3.84 11.48
CA LEU A 187 -20.24 -3.69 12.60
C LEU A 187 -19.14 -2.65 12.33
N THR A 188 -18.52 -2.73 11.15
CA THR A 188 -17.43 -1.80 10.78
C THR A 188 -17.94 -0.37 10.60
N ILE A 189 -19.13 -0.17 9.99
CA ILE A 189 -19.75 1.16 9.91
C ILE A 189 -20.00 1.74 11.31
N MET A 190 -20.60 0.95 12.21
CA MET A 190 -20.89 1.40 13.56
C MET A 190 -19.63 1.73 14.34
N ALA A 191 -18.57 0.96 14.15
CA ALA A 191 -17.29 1.14 14.82
C ALA A 191 -16.56 2.40 14.34
N VAL A 192 -16.45 2.63 13.03
CA VAL A 192 -15.74 3.81 12.48
C VAL A 192 -16.44 5.12 12.81
N LEU A 193 -17.74 5.09 13.02
CA LEU A 193 -18.55 6.26 13.43
C LEU A 193 -18.73 6.39 14.95
N THR A 194 -18.04 5.59 15.75
CA THR A 194 -18.07 5.73 17.21
C THR A 194 -17.24 6.93 17.62
N PRO A 195 -17.83 7.97 18.23
CA PRO A 195 -17.12 9.22 18.56
C PRO A 195 -16.15 9.04 19.74
N ALA A 196 -16.48 8.18 20.71
CA ALA A 196 -15.66 7.93 21.89
C ALA A 196 -14.47 7.04 21.54
N ILE A 197 -13.25 7.57 21.67
CA ILE A 197 -12.02 6.93 21.21
C ILE A 197 -11.73 5.63 21.98
N ASP A 198 -11.88 5.61 23.30
CA ASP A 198 -11.62 4.40 24.09
C ASP A 198 -12.57 3.24 23.73
N LYS A 199 -13.86 3.55 23.53
CA LYS A 199 -14.84 2.57 23.05
C LYS A 199 -14.47 2.08 21.66
N ARG A 200 -14.04 2.98 20.79
CA ARG A 200 -13.63 2.65 19.43
C ARG A 200 -12.40 1.74 19.40
N ASP A 201 -11.37 2.04 20.18
CA ASP A 201 -10.14 1.22 20.27
C ASP A 201 -10.45 -0.19 20.78
N THR A 202 -11.36 -0.32 21.76
CA THR A 202 -11.83 -1.61 22.24
C THR A 202 -12.53 -2.41 21.13
N VAL A 203 -13.48 -1.79 20.44
CA VAL A 203 -14.21 -2.43 19.32
C VAL A 203 -13.27 -2.76 18.17
N PHE A 204 -12.31 -1.91 17.85
CA PHE A 204 -11.33 -2.17 16.80
C PHE A 204 -10.44 -3.36 17.14
N THR A 205 -10.06 -3.54 18.40
CA THR A 205 -9.35 -4.74 18.86
C THR A 205 -10.19 -5.99 18.67
N GLN A 206 -11.48 -5.93 19.00
CA GLN A 206 -12.42 -7.04 18.79
C GLN A 206 -12.61 -7.34 17.29
N ILE A 207 -12.78 -6.30 16.45
CA ILE A 207 -12.86 -6.44 14.98
C ILE A 207 -11.59 -7.11 14.44
N THR A 208 -10.41 -6.69 14.89
CA THR A 208 -9.14 -7.31 14.49
C THR A 208 -9.11 -8.80 14.84
N THR A 209 -9.58 -9.16 16.03
CA THR A 209 -9.69 -10.57 16.44
C THR A 209 -10.66 -11.34 15.56
N LEU A 210 -11.82 -10.77 15.23
CA LEU A 210 -12.77 -11.37 14.30
C LEU A 210 -12.20 -11.56 12.90
N ILE A 211 -11.47 -10.57 12.37
CA ILE A 211 -10.80 -10.67 11.07
C ILE A 211 -9.83 -11.86 11.08
N HIS A 212 -9.01 -11.98 12.11
CA HIS A 212 -8.08 -13.10 12.24
C HIS A 212 -8.81 -14.44 12.31
N GLN A 213 -9.86 -14.53 13.13
CA GLN A 213 -10.65 -15.75 13.27
C GLN A 213 -11.30 -16.15 11.94
N LYS A 214 -12.00 -15.22 11.28
CA LYS A 214 -12.76 -15.49 10.05
C LYS A 214 -11.88 -15.79 8.84
N LEU A 215 -10.77 -15.06 8.68
CA LEU A 215 -9.94 -15.17 7.49
C LEU A 215 -8.78 -16.15 7.62
N LEU A 216 -8.17 -16.26 8.81
CA LEU A 216 -6.99 -17.12 8.99
C LEU A 216 -7.32 -18.48 9.59
N VAL A 217 -8.38 -18.58 10.40
CA VAL A 217 -8.77 -19.85 11.05
C VAL A 217 -9.90 -20.54 10.27
N GLU A 218 -11.00 -19.83 10.01
CA GLU A 218 -12.17 -20.40 9.33
C GLU A 218 -12.02 -20.41 7.80
N VAL A 219 -11.15 -19.56 7.24
CA VAL A 219 -10.93 -19.38 5.79
C VAL A 219 -12.26 -19.21 5.03
N ALA A 220 -13.09 -18.27 5.48
CA ALA A 220 -14.44 -18.02 4.97
C ALA A 220 -14.53 -16.68 4.21
N PRO A 221 -13.97 -16.58 2.98
CA PRO A 221 -14.07 -15.36 2.18
C PRO A 221 -15.53 -15.08 1.79
N SER A 222 -15.95 -13.83 1.98
CA SER A 222 -17.29 -13.38 1.59
C SER A 222 -17.28 -11.91 1.19
N MET A 223 -18.30 -11.46 0.44
CA MET A 223 -18.46 -10.04 0.12
C MET A 223 -18.68 -9.19 1.38
N ASP A 224 -19.37 -9.70 2.40
CA ASP A 224 -19.53 -9.01 3.68
C ASP A 224 -18.17 -8.76 4.37
N MET A 225 -17.30 -9.79 4.42
CA MET A 225 -15.95 -9.65 4.97
C MET A 225 -15.09 -8.70 4.14
N LEU A 226 -15.15 -8.77 2.82
CA LEU A 226 -14.40 -7.89 1.93
C LEU A 226 -14.80 -6.42 2.13
N LEU A 227 -16.09 -6.12 2.00
CA LEU A 227 -16.59 -4.75 2.09
C LEU A 227 -16.41 -4.18 3.49
N GLY A 228 -16.68 -4.96 4.54
CA GLY A 228 -16.45 -4.55 5.92
C GLY A 228 -14.97 -4.28 6.21
N LEU A 229 -14.05 -5.12 5.69
CA LEU A 229 -12.61 -4.88 5.84
C LEU A 229 -12.17 -3.63 5.07
N MET A 230 -12.69 -3.39 3.87
CA MET A 230 -12.44 -2.16 3.11
C MET A 230 -12.91 -0.92 3.88
N ILE A 231 -14.11 -0.95 4.49
CA ILE A 231 -14.61 0.13 5.36
C ILE A 231 -13.66 0.32 6.54
N PHE A 232 -13.33 -0.77 7.23
CA PHE A 232 -12.44 -0.75 8.37
C PHE A 232 -11.10 -0.08 8.04
N ILE A 233 -10.42 -0.48 6.96
CA ILE A 233 -9.13 0.10 6.54
C ILE A 233 -9.30 1.56 6.16
N THR A 234 -10.33 1.90 5.40
CA THR A 234 -10.52 3.25 4.84
C THR A 234 -10.65 4.31 5.93
N TRP A 235 -11.26 3.98 7.07
CA TRP A 235 -11.52 4.93 8.17
C TRP A 235 -10.82 4.59 9.50
N THR A 236 -9.82 3.66 9.49
CA THR A 236 -8.99 3.37 10.67
C THR A 236 -7.82 4.33 10.86
N THR A 237 -7.71 5.39 10.11
CA THR A 237 -6.60 6.38 10.20
C THR A 237 -6.37 6.89 11.63
N TYR A 238 -7.34 6.69 12.50
CA TYR A 238 -7.35 7.18 13.86
C TYR A 238 -6.99 6.13 14.92
N THR A 239 -6.48 4.97 14.51
CA THR A 239 -6.04 3.94 15.45
C THR A 239 -4.57 4.08 15.81
N ARG A 240 -4.21 3.59 17.01
CA ARG A 240 -2.82 3.57 17.49
C ARG A 240 -1.87 2.75 16.62
N ARG A 241 -2.36 1.84 15.77
CA ARG A 241 -1.55 0.94 14.93
C ARG A 241 -2.24 0.69 13.58
N PRO A 242 -2.14 1.61 12.62
CA PRO A 242 -2.69 1.38 11.29
C PRO A 242 -1.83 0.32 10.55
N PHE A 243 -2.31 -0.91 10.46
CA PHE A 243 -1.68 -1.96 9.65
C PHE A 243 -2.11 -1.87 8.18
N LEU A 244 -2.04 -0.68 7.58
CA LEU A 244 -2.54 -0.42 6.23
C LEU A 244 -1.92 -1.36 5.19
N ASN A 245 -0.60 -1.54 5.19
CA ASN A 245 0.05 -2.44 4.25
C ASN A 245 -0.43 -3.89 4.42
N PHE A 246 -0.50 -4.38 5.66
CA PHE A 246 -0.94 -5.76 5.93
C PHE A 246 -2.39 -5.97 5.47
N TYR A 247 -3.32 -5.13 5.90
CA TYR A 247 -4.73 -5.29 5.54
C TYR A 247 -5.00 -5.02 4.06
N SER A 248 -4.22 -4.16 3.40
CA SER A 248 -4.29 -3.99 1.94
C SER A 248 -3.98 -5.30 1.21
N HIS A 249 -2.96 -6.06 1.65
CA HIS A 249 -2.69 -7.39 1.09
C HIS A 249 -3.83 -8.39 1.38
N VAL A 250 -4.43 -8.33 2.57
CA VAL A 250 -5.57 -9.19 2.91
C VAL A 250 -6.78 -8.88 2.02
N VAL A 251 -7.10 -7.60 1.79
CA VAL A 251 -8.20 -7.19 0.88
C VAL A 251 -7.90 -7.64 -0.55
N MET A 252 -6.70 -7.45 -1.05
CA MET A 252 -6.31 -7.94 -2.38
C MET A 252 -6.43 -9.47 -2.49
N GLY A 253 -6.03 -10.19 -1.43
CA GLY A 253 -6.20 -11.64 -1.34
C GLY A 253 -7.67 -12.04 -1.44
N LEU A 254 -8.55 -11.39 -0.68
CA LEU A 254 -10.01 -11.65 -0.74
C LEU A 254 -10.60 -11.35 -2.11
N VAL A 255 -10.20 -10.26 -2.77
CA VAL A 255 -10.62 -9.93 -4.14
C VAL A 255 -10.20 -11.03 -5.12
N CYS A 256 -8.98 -11.56 -4.97
CA CYS A 256 -8.47 -12.65 -5.80
C CYS A 256 -9.17 -13.99 -5.51
N ASP A 257 -9.43 -14.31 -4.24
CA ASP A 257 -10.12 -15.56 -3.85
C ASP A 257 -11.59 -15.56 -4.29
N LEU A 258 -12.27 -14.40 -4.18
CA LEU A 258 -13.63 -14.21 -4.72
C LEU A 258 -13.60 -14.10 -6.27
N GLY A 259 -12.43 -13.87 -6.86
CA GLY A 259 -12.22 -13.77 -8.30
C GLY A 259 -12.90 -12.57 -8.95
N ILE A 260 -13.31 -11.55 -8.17
CA ILE A 260 -14.13 -10.43 -8.67
C ILE A 260 -13.36 -9.42 -9.53
N ASN A 261 -12.04 -9.48 -9.53
CA ASN A 261 -11.18 -8.68 -10.41
C ASN A 261 -11.00 -9.27 -11.82
N GLN A 262 -11.68 -10.38 -12.11
CA GLN A 262 -11.59 -11.10 -13.39
C GLN A 262 -12.98 -11.45 -13.93
N ALA A 263 -13.07 -11.52 -15.25
CA ALA A 263 -14.28 -12.05 -15.89
C ALA A 263 -14.52 -13.52 -15.51
N ILE A 264 -15.77 -13.91 -15.41
CA ILE A 264 -16.11 -15.31 -15.18
C ILE A 264 -15.72 -16.11 -16.43
N PRO A 265 -14.95 -17.21 -16.30
CA PRO A 265 -14.60 -18.04 -17.44
C PRO A 265 -15.85 -18.55 -18.16
N LYS A 266 -15.90 -18.43 -19.49
CA LYS A 266 -17.05 -18.88 -20.30
C LYS A 266 -17.18 -20.40 -20.35
N GLU A 267 -16.07 -21.11 -20.12
CA GLU A 267 -16.02 -22.57 -20.08
C GLU A 267 -15.37 -23.03 -18.77
N PRO A 268 -15.82 -24.18 -18.19
CA PRO A 268 -15.17 -24.73 -17.02
C PRO A 268 -13.74 -25.12 -17.39
N SER A 269 -12.76 -24.40 -16.84
CA SER A 269 -11.37 -24.80 -16.97
C SER A 269 -11.16 -26.14 -16.23
N THR A 270 -10.18 -26.93 -16.67
CA THR A 270 -9.77 -28.17 -15.97
C THR A 270 -9.49 -27.91 -14.47
N MET A 271 -8.99 -26.72 -14.14
CA MET A 271 -8.78 -26.29 -12.77
C MET A 271 -10.11 -26.06 -12.03
N GLN A 272 -11.14 -25.56 -12.71
CA GLN A 272 -12.46 -25.34 -12.10
C GLN A 272 -13.16 -26.69 -11.86
N ALA A 273 -13.03 -27.63 -12.80
CA ALA A 273 -13.49 -29.01 -12.62
C ALA A 273 -12.76 -29.69 -11.45
N PHE A 274 -11.46 -29.48 -11.31
CA PHE A 274 -10.67 -29.97 -10.17
C PHE A 274 -11.12 -29.33 -8.85
N LYS A 275 -11.32 -28.02 -8.82
CA LYS A 275 -11.84 -27.30 -7.64
C LYS A 275 -13.22 -27.83 -7.23
N CYS A 276 -14.11 -28.06 -8.18
CA CYS A 276 -15.43 -28.67 -7.92
C CYS A 276 -15.28 -30.10 -7.37
N ALA A 277 -14.39 -30.91 -7.94
CA ALA A 277 -14.14 -32.29 -7.51
C ALA A 277 -13.58 -32.38 -6.07
N VAL A 278 -12.79 -31.39 -5.64
CA VAL A 278 -12.23 -31.28 -4.28
C VAL A 278 -13.21 -30.64 -3.30
N GLY A 279 -14.41 -30.29 -3.73
CA GLY A 279 -15.47 -29.75 -2.87
C GLY A 279 -15.37 -28.25 -2.61
N TRP A 280 -14.59 -27.51 -3.37
CA TRP A 280 -14.60 -26.05 -3.35
C TRP A 280 -15.92 -25.54 -3.95
N LYS A 281 -16.87 -25.28 -3.06
CA LYS A 281 -18.16 -24.68 -3.43
C LYS A 281 -17.97 -23.17 -3.68
N GLN A 282 -17.53 -22.79 -4.88
CA GLN A 282 -17.79 -21.42 -5.35
C GLN A 282 -19.21 -21.39 -5.92
N PRO A 283 -20.06 -20.43 -5.52
CA PRO A 283 -21.34 -20.23 -6.19
C PRO A 283 -21.03 -19.89 -7.65
N MET A 284 -21.52 -20.70 -8.58
CA MET A 284 -21.41 -20.44 -10.02
C MET A 284 -22.41 -19.33 -10.39
N SER A 285 -22.10 -18.08 -10.02
CA SER A 285 -22.77 -16.94 -10.64
C SER A 285 -22.33 -16.91 -12.10
N THR A 286 -23.28 -16.78 -13.01
CA THR A 286 -23.01 -16.67 -14.45
C THR A 286 -22.58 -15.28 -14.87
N THR A 287 -22.80 -14.28 -14.03
CA THR A 287 -22.48 -12.87 -14.29
C THR A 287 -21.93 -12.20 -13.03
N ARG A 288 -20.99 -11.28 -13.20
CA ARG A 288 -20.51 -10.42 -12.11
C ARG A 288 -21.56 -9.38 -11.77
N THR A 289 -21.88 -9.25 -10.48
CA THR A 289 -22.82 -8.24 -9.99
C THR A 289 -22.21 -6.83 -10.05
N ILE A 290 -23.04 -5.80 -9.99
CA ILE A 290 -22.60 -4.40 -9.90
C ILE A 290 -21.82 -4.19 -8.58
N GLU A 291 -22.27 -4.78 -7.48
CA GLU A 291 -21.57 -4.74 -6.19
C GLU A 291 -20.15 -5.33 -6.27
N GLU A 292 -19.97 -6.49 -6.91
CA GLU A 292 -18.65 -7.10 -7.11
C GLU A 292 -17.72 -6.20 -7.94
N ARG A 293 -18.25 -5.58 -9.01
CA ARG A 293 -17.50 -4.67 -9.86
C ARG A 293 -17.09 -3.40 -9.08
N ARG A 294 -18.02 -2.83 -8.33
CA ARG A 294 -17.79 -1.66 -7.46
C ARG A 294 -16.72 -1.96 -6.41
N ALA A 295 -16.80 -3.12 -5.76
CA ALA A 295 -15.82 -3.55 -4.76
C ALA A 295 -14.42 -3.76 -5.34
N ALA A 296 -14.29 -4.35 -6.54
CA ALA A 296 -13.00 -4.53 -7.21
C ALA A 296 -12.36 -3.19 -7.58
N LEU A 297 -13.14 -2.24 -8.11
CA LEU A 297 -12.67 -0.88 -8.44
C LEU A 297 -12.29 -0.10 -7.18
N GLY A 298 -13.09 -0.19 -6.12
CA GLY A 298 -12.78 0.43 -4.83
C GLY A 298 -11.52 -0.14 -4.18
N CYS A 299 -11.31 -1.46 -4.28
CA CYS A 299 -10.08 -2.10 -3.82
C CYS A 299 -8.85 -1.58 -4.58
N PHE A 300 -8.92 -1.45 -5.90
CA PHE A 300 -7.85 -0.83 -6.69
C PHE A 300 -7.58 0.61 -6.24
N LEU A 301 -8.62 1.43 -6.14
CA LEU A 301 -8.50 2.82 -5.72
C LEU A 301 -7.78 2.95 -4.38
N MET A 302 -8.21 2.17 -3.38
CA MET A 302 -7.65 2.17 -2.04
C MET A 302 -6.19 1.67 -2.03
N THR A 303 -5.92 0.51 -2.64
CA THR A 303 -4.58 -0.11 -2.61
C THR A 303 -3.56 0.67 -3.44
N SER A 304 -3.98 1.30 -4.53
CA SER A 304 -3.13 2.19 -5.32
C SER A 304 -2.77 3.47 -4.54
N CYS A 305 -3.70 4.04 -3.75
CA CYS A 305 -3.37 5.15 -2.85
C CYS A 305 -2.34 4.74 -1.80
N VAL A 306 -2.46 3.54 -1.20
CA VAL A 306 -1.47 3.02 -0.24
C VAL A 306 -0.11 2.80 -0.92
N ALA A 307 -0.09 2.20 -2.12
CA ALA A 307 1.13 1.96 -2.88
C ALA A 307 1.88 3.26 -3.21
N LEU A 308 1.15 4.28 -3.66
CA LEU A 308 1.70 5.62 -3.97
C LEU A 308 2.33 6.31 -2.76
N THR A 309 1.87 5.99 -1.57
CA THR A 309 2.26 6.70 -0.35
C THR A 309 3.30 5.96 0.45
N MET A 310 3.09 4.65 0.64
CA MET A 310 3.96 3.84 1.50
C MET A 310 5.14 3.20 0.75
N PHE A 311 5.10 3.12 -0.59
CA PHE A 311 6.14 2.51 -1.43
C PHE A 311 6.54 1.07 -1.05
N ARG A 312 5.71 0.38 -0.24
CA ARG A 312 5.99 -0.96 0.32
C ARG A 312 5.11 -2.06 -0.25
N ILE A 313 4.05 -1.68 -0.94
CA ILE A 313 3.12 -2.61 -1.59
C ILE A 313 2.93 -2.20 -3.04
N ASP A 314 2.50 -3.15 -3.85
CA ASP A 314 1.93 -2.88 -5.16
C ASP A 314 0.40 -2.79 -5.04
N ALA A 315 -0.22 -1.99 -5.88
CA ALA A 315 -1.68 -1.93 -5.97
C ALA A 315 -2.28 -3.24 -6.49
N LEU A 316 -3.58 -3.44 -6.28
CA LEU A 316 -4.31 -4.50 -6.97
C LEU A 316 -4.06 -4.38 -8.49
N ARG A 317 -3.61 -5.49 -9.09
CA ARG A 317 -3.29 -5.49 -10.52
C ARG A 317 -4.51 -5.13 -11.35
N TRP A 318 -4.38 -4.09 -12.19
CA TRP A 318 -5.41 -3.70 -13.13
C TRP A 318 -5.64 -4.76 -14.21
N THR A 319 -6.90 -5.09 -14.48
CA THR A 319 -7.29 -6.14 -15.43
C THR A 319 -8.24 -5.60 -16.50
N PRO A 320 -8.33 -6.24 -17.68
CA PRO A 320 -9.32 -5.85 -18.70
C PRO A 320 -10.78 -5.92 -18.21
N HIS A 321 -11.07 -6.82 -17.26
CA HIS A 321 -12.39 -6.89 -16.65
C HIS A 321 -12.71 -5.68 -15.78
N MET A 322 -11.72 -5.14 -15.07
CA MET A 322 -11.88 -3.92 -14.29
C MET A 322 -12.05 -2.70 -15.21
N GLU A 323 -11.37 -2.67 -16.36
CA GLU A 323 -11.59 -1.65 -17.39
C GLU A 323 -13.03 -1.68 -17.93
N GLU A 324 -13.53 -2.89 -18.28
CA GLU A 324 -14.94 -3.07 -18.68
C GLU A 324 -15.90 -2.63 -17.56
N SER A 325 -15.53 -2.86 -16.30
CA SER A 325 -16.37 -2.55 -15.15
C SER A 325 -16.63 -1.05 -14.98
N LEU A 326 -15.71 -0.18 -15.43
CA LEU A 326 -15.94 1.27 -15.45
C LEU A 326 -17.16 1.63 -16.28
N GLN A 327 -17.25 1.07 -17.50
CA GLN A 327 -18.38 1.34 -18.39
C GLN A 327 -19.66 0.69 -17.88
N VAL A 328 -19.58 -0.55 -17.39
CA VAL A 328 -20.75 -1.27 -16.86
C VAL A 328 -21.39 -0.52 -15.68
N LEU A 329 -20.58 0.08 -14.79
CA LEU A 329 -21.12 0.89 -13.69
C LEU A 329 -21.86 2.12 -14.20
N LEU A 330 -21.29 2.83 -15.19
CA LEU A 330 -21.93 4.02 -15.81
C LEU A 330 -23.23 3.66 -16.51
N ASP A 331 -23.28 2.53 -17.22
CA ASP A 331 -24.46 2.08 -17.97
C ASP A 331 -25.58 1.57 -17.03
N ALA A 332 -25.20 0.99 -15.89
CA ALA A 332 -26.16 0.44 -14.93
C ALA A 332 -26.97 1.51 -14.19
N GLN A 333 -26.36 2.68 -13.95
CA GLN A 333 -27.00 3.81 -13.23
C GLN A 333 -27.69 3.41 -11.93
N GLU A 334 -27.09 2.48 -11.18
CA GLU A 334 -27.68 1.95 -9.94
C GLU A 334 -27.66 3.01 -8.82
N CYS A 335 -26.58 3.79 -8.75
CA CYS A 335 -26.47 4.91 -7.83
C CYS A 335 -25.61 6.04 -8.41
N PRO A 336 -25.90 7.31 -8.05
CA PRO A 336 -25.15 8.48 -8.53
C PRO A 336 -23.66 8.44 -8.16
N GLU A 337 -23.33 7.80 -7.05
CA GLU A 337 -21.98 7.68 -6.52
C GLU A 337 -21.07 6.81 -7.41
N ASP A 338 -21.62 6.00 -8.29
CA ASP A 338 -20.86 5.20 -9.27
C ASP A 338 -20.07 6.09 -10.24
N GLU A 339 -20.64 7.21 -10.65
CA GLU A 339 -19.92 8.19 -11.50
C GLU A 339 -18.73 8.81 -10.76
N ILE A 340 -18.86 9.03 -9.44
CA ILE A 340 -17.75 9.51 -8.60
C ILE A 340 -16.65 8.44 -8.55
N LEU A 341 -17.01 7.19 -8.24
CA LEU A 341 -16.03 6.09 -8.17
C LEU A 341 -15.27 5.93 -9.49
N VAL A 342 -15.99 5.91 -10.62
CA VAL A 342 -15.38 5.79 -11.95
C VAL A 342 -14.43 6.95 -12.22
N THR A 343 -14.82 8.18 -11.89
CA THR A 343 -13.99 9.37 -12.06
C THR A 343 -12.71 9.26 -11.22
N LEU A 344 -12.82 8.91 -9.94
CA LEU A 344 -11.67 8.77 -9.05
C LEU A 344 -10.73 7.65 -9.51
N VAL A 345 -11.27 6.52 -9.96
CA VAL A 345 -10.47 5.40 -10.49
C VAL A 345 -9.72 5.81 -11.75
N LYS A 346 -10.35 6.53 -12.69
CA LYS A 346 -9.68 7.04 -13.91
C LYS A 346 -8.51 7.97 -13.56
N ILE A 347 -8.70 8.88 -12.61
CA ILE A 347 -7.62 9.78 -12.15
C ILE A 347 -6.51 8.95 -11.47
N GLN A 348 -6.89 8.00 -10.60
CA GLN A 348 -5.94 7.15 -9.89
C GLN A 348 -5.11 6.27 -10.83
N LEU A 349 -5.68 5.79 -11.94
CA LEU A 349 -4.95 5.05 -12.97
C LEU A 349 -3.83 5.88 -13.61
N VAL A 350 -4.01 7.18 -13.78
CA VAL A 350 -2.93 8.05 -14.27
C VAL A 350 -1.82 8.12 -13.23
N MET A 351 -2.16 8.34 -11.96
CA MET A 351 -1.17 8.40 -10.87
C MET A 351 -0.41 7.07 -10.69
N ASP A 352 -1.11 5.95 -10.80
CA ASP A 352 -0.54 4.60 -10.72
C ASP A 352 0.48 4.35 -11.86
N LYS A 353 0.17 4.75 -13.09
CA LYS A 353 1.11 4.69 -14.23
C LYS A 353 2.36 5.54 -13.99
N VAL A 354 2.22 6.75 -13.43
CA VAL A 354 3.36 7.61 -13.06
C VAL A 354 4.22 6.91 -12.01
N HIS A 355 3.60 6.30 -11.00
CA HIS A 355 4.29 5.57 -9.93
C HIS A 355 5.10 4.40 -10.47
N HIS A 356 4.49 3.53 -11.28
CA HIS A 356 5.18 2.39 -11.89
C HIS A 356 6.33 2.84 -12.78
N HIS A 357 6.10 3.84 -13.64
CA HIS A 357 7.16 4.37 -14.49
C HIS A 357 8.38 4.86 -13.69
N ARG A 358 8.15 5.50 -12.54
CA ARG A 358 9.25 5.97 -11.67
C ARG A 358 10.01 4.86 -10.98
N ARG A 359 9.34 3.78 -10.60
CA ARG A 359 9.99 2.60 -10.00
C ARG A 359 10.84 1.83 -11.01
N ASP A 360 10.32 1.64 -12.22
CA ASP A 360 11.01 0.89 -13.29
C ASP A 360 12.23 1.63 -13.84
N ALA A 361 12.25 2.95 -13.75
CA ALA A 361 13.34 3.79 -14.23
C ALA A 361 14.56 3.87 -13.30
N ASP A 362 14.69 3.01 -12.28
CA ASP A 362 15.80 2.98 -11.29
C ASP A 362 16.18 4.39 -10.77
N GLY A 363 15.20 5.23 -10.53
CA GLY A 363 15.40 6.60 -10.07
C GLY A 363 15.84 7.60 -11.14
N GLN A 364 15.93 7.20 -12.41
CA GLN A 364 16.10 8.15 -13.51
C GLN A 364 14.89 9.08 -13.61
N LEU A 365 15.15 10.37 -13.82
CA LEU A 365 14.10 11.36 -14.01
C LEU A 365 13.24 10.96 -15.23
N PRO A 366 11.91 11.03 -15.13
CA PRO A 366 11.03 10.86 -16.28
C PRO A 366 11.44 11.83 -17.37
N SER A 367 11.54 11.37 -18.61
CA SER A 367 11.80 12.30 -19.71
C SER A 367 10.62 13.26 -19.84
N LEU A 368 10.87 14.45 -20.38
CA LEU A 368 9.85 15.44 -20.69
C LEU A 368 8.65 14.84 -21.46
N LEU A 369 8.92 13.85 -22.33
CA LEU A 369 7.89 13.17 -23.12
C LEU A 369 6.91 12.40 -22.23
N TYR A 370 7.38 11.74 -21.16
CA TYR A 370 6.52 11.02 -20.23
C TYR A 370 5.67 11.99 -19.42
N THR A 371 6.25 13.09 -18.91
CA THR A 371 5.50 14.12 -18.17
C THR A 371 4.37 14.68 -19.03
N LYS A 372 4.66 15.05 -20.30
CA LYS A 372 3.65 15.53 -21.25
C LYS A 372 2.59 14.46 -21.57
N SER A 373 3.00 13.20 -21.72
CA SER A 373 2.06 12.10 -21.98
C SER A 373 1.11 11.88 -20.81
N PHE A 374 1.62 11.88 -19.56
CA PHE A 374 0.76 11.73 -18.38
C PHE A 374 -0.15 12.94 -18.18
N GLN A 375 0.34 14.15 -18.43
CA GLN A 375 -0.50 15.35 -18.40
C GLN A 375 -1.63 15.27 -19.43
N ALA A 376 -1.34 14.86 -20.65
CA ALA A 376 -2.36 14.68 -21.69
C ALA A 376 -3.41 13.61 -21.30
N GLN A 377 -2.99 12.51 -20.63
CA GLN A 377 -3.93 11.52 -20.10
C GLN A 377 -4.83 12.12 -19.01
N LEU A 378 -4.26 12.91 -18.08
CA LEU A 378 -5.04 13.57 -17.04
C LEU A 378 -6.03 14.59 -17.66
N ASP A 379 -5.61 15.35 -18.65
CA ASP A 379 -6.45 16.32 -19.35
C ASP A 379 -7.60 15.63 -20.10
N SER A 380 -7.35 14.45 -20.70
CA SER A 380 -8.41 13.64 -21.30
C SER A 380 -9.43 13.19 -20.24
N VAL A 381 -8.97 12.68 -19.09
CA VAL A 381 -9.87 12.30 -17.99
C VAL A 381 -10.66 13.52 -17.51
N ARG A 382 -10.01 14.68 -17.34
CA ARG A 382 -10.66 15.94 -16.92
C ARG A 382 -11.75 16.38 -17.90
N ALA A 383 -11.54 16.20 -19.21
CA ALA A 383 -12.52 16.54 -20.24
C ALA A 383 -13.77 15.63 -20.17
N GLU A 384 -13.60 14.37 -19.76
CA GLU A 384 -14.69 13.39 -19.63
C GLU A 384 -15.50 13.55 -18.35
N ILE A 385 -15.03 14.31 -17.34
CA ILE A 385 -15.73 14.48 -16.06
C ILE A 385 -17.08 15.15 -16.28
N PRO A 386 -18.20 14.56 -15.81
CA PRO A 386 -19.52 15.16 -15.86
C PRO A 386 -19.55 16.55 -15.21
N GLN A 387 -20.33 17.47 -15.77
CA GLN A 387 -20.34 18.88 -15.33
C GLN A 387 -20.68 19.02 -13.82
N HIS A 388 -21.58 18.19 -13.30
CA HIS A 388 -21.99 18.24 -11.89
C HIS A 388 -20.90 17.73 -10.93
N LEU A 389 -19.93 16.93 -11.40
CA LEU A 389 -18.80 16.45 -10.60
C LEU A 389 -17.59 17.38 -10.63
N LYS A 390 -17.53 18.32 -11.59
CA LYS A 390 -16.36 19.22 -11.74
C LYS A 390 -16.09 20.11 -10.53
N GLN A 391 -17.10 20.37 -9.71
CA GLN A 391 -16.99 21.19 -8.50
C GLN A 391 -17.00 20.36 -7.21
N LEU A 392 -17.02 19.04 -7.31
CA LEU A 392 -16.99 18.18 -6.14
C LEU A 392 -15.59 18.21 -5.50
N ASN A 393 -15.51 18.57 -4.22
CA ASN A 393 -14.25 18.72 -3.49
C ASN A 393 -13.34 17.49 -3.64
N THR A 394 -13.90 16.28 -3.53
CA THR A 394 -13.14 15.04 -3.68
C THR A 394 -12.48 14.93 -5.06
N VAL A 395 -13.21 15.24 -6.12
CA VAL A 395 -12.70 15.20 -7.50
C VAL A 395 -11.61 16.25 -7.71
N LEU A 396 -11.81 17.47 -7.20
CA LEU A 396 -10.83 18.55 -7.29
C LEU A 396 -9.53 18.19 -6.56
N LEU A 397 -9.62 17.61 -5.36
CA LEU A 397 -8.45 17.15 -4.60
C LEU A 397 -7.68 16.05 -5.36
N TYR A 398 -8.36 15.08 -5.95
CA TYR A 398 -7.72 14.03 -6.75
C TYR A 398 -7.04 14.58 -8.01
N ILE A 399 -7.68 15.52 -8.72
CA ILE A 399 -7.09 16.18 -9.91
C ILE A 399 -5.81 16.94 -9.51
N SER A 400 -5.88 17.79 -8.47
CA SER A 400 -4.71 18.55 -8.02
C SER A 400 -3.59 17.63 -7.54
N THR A 401 -3.95 16.50 -6.90
CA THR A 401 -2.98 15.48 -6.49
C THR A 401 -2.30 14.84 -7.69
N ALA A 402 -3.06 14.48 -8.74
CA ALA A 402 -2.48 13.92 -9.95
C ALA A 402 -1.55 14.91 -10.66
N GLU A 403 -1.92 16.19 -10.73
CA GLU A 403 -1.07 17.23 -11.33
C GLU A 403 0.27 17.37 -10.61
N PHE A 404 0.29 17.54 -9.28
CA PHE A 404 1.59 17.66 -8.62
C PHE A 404 2.37 16.36 -8.65
N ILE A 405 1.73 15.17 -8.61
CA ILE A 405 2.43 13.89 -8.77
C ILE A 405 3.09 13.79 -10.14
N ILE A 406 2.44 14.18 -11.23
CA ILE A 406 3.01 14.15 -12.57
C ILE A 406 4.27 15.01 -12.67
N HIS A 407 4.26 16.18 -12.03
CA HIS A 407 5.30 17.19 -12.16
C HIS A 407 6.36 17.19 -11.05
N GLU A 408 6.14 16.49 -9.93
CA GLU A 408 7.05 16.53 -8.77
C GLU A 408 8.48 16.00 -9.03
N SER A 409 8.71 15.31 -10.16
CA SER A 409 10.06 14.93 -10.58
C SER A 409 10.98 16.15 -10.79
N ALA A 410 10.41 17.31 -11.11
CA ALA A 410 11.14 18.56 -11.24
C ALA A 410 11.74 19.07 -9.91
N LEU A 411 11.26 18.57 -8.76
CA LEU A 411 11.78 18.88 -7.43
C LEU A 411 13.10 18.16 -7.10
N LYS A 412 13.48 17.14 -7.87
CA LYS A 412 14.77 16.45 -7.71
C LYS A 412 15.89 17.29 -8.30
N ASP A 413 17.06 17.17 -7.69
CA ASP A 413 18.21 18.05 -7.95
C ASP A 413 18.63 18.26 -9.41
N VAL A 414 19.22 19.44 -9.63
CA VAL A 414 19.64 20.08 -10.87
C VAL A 414 20.73 19.34 -11.68
N SER A 415 21.26 18.23 -11.17
CA SER A 415 22.48 17.59 -11.71
C SER A 415 22.30 16.84 -13.03
N SER A 416 21.11 16.83 -13.64
CA SER A 416 20.91 16.18 -14.93
C SER A 416 20.95 17.18 -16.09
N PRO A 417 22.02 17.16 -16.94
CA PRO A 417 22.17 18.09 -18.06
C PRO A 417 21.17 17.86 -19.22
N SER A 418 20.21 16.95 -19.05
CA SER A 418 19.35 16.48 -20.15
C SER A 418 17.95 17.10 -20.19
N SER A 419 17.54 17.93 -19.23
CA SER A 419 16.24 18.60 -19.24
C SER A 419 16.40 20.09 -19.55
N PRO A 420 15.64 20.65 -20.54
CA PRO A 420 15.62 22.09 -20.75
C PRO A 420 15.14 22.82 -19.50
N GLU A 421 15.91 23.78 -19.01
CA GLU A 421 15.64 24.54 -17.80
C GLU A 421 14.23 25.15 -17.77
N LEU A 422 13.75 25.66 -18.91
CA LEU A 422 12.41 26.23 -19.04
C LEU A 422 11.29 25.21 -18.69
N HIS A 423 11.39 23.99 -19.17
CA HIS A 423 10.36 22.96 -18.91
C HIS A 423 10.37 22.48 -17.46
N ARG A 424 11.56 22.51 -16.83
CA ARG A 424 11.64 22.21 -15.40
C ARG A 424 10.95 23.30 -14.58
N LEU A 425 11.16 24.57 -14.91
CA LEU A 425 10.48 25.70 -14.26
C LEU A 425 8.96 25.67 -14.50
N GLU A 426 8.50 25.35 -15.72
CA GLU A 426 7.09 25.13 -16.01
C GLU A 426 6.49 24.04 -15.11
N SER A 427 7.19 22.90 -14.95
CA SER A 427 6.75 21.82 -14.08
C SER A 427 6.72 22.22 -12.60
N LEU A 428 7.71 22.99 -12.12
CA LEU A 428 7.72 23.52 -10.76
C LEU A 428 6.56 24.50 -10.53
N CYS A 429 6.26 25.38 -11.48
CA CYS A 429 5.11 26.27 -11.43
C CYS A 429 3.79 25.47 -11.39
N THR A 430 3.67 24.43 -12.21
CA THR A 430 2.48 23.57 -12.21
C THR A 430 2.31 22.87 -10.85
N CYS A 431 3.40 22.33 -10.26
CA CYS A 431 3.37 21.77 -8.91
C CYS A 431 2.89 22.79 -7.87
N LEU A 432 3.39 24.03 -7.93
CA LEU A 432 3.01 25.09 -7.01
C LEU A 432 1.52 25.42 -7.09
N HIS A 433 1.00 25.60 -8.30
CA HIS A 433 -0.41 25.91 -8.51
C HIS A 433 -1.30 24.73 -8.11
N ALA A 434 -0.91 23.51 -8.42
CA ALA A 434 -1.64 22.31 -8.03
C ALA A 434 -1.69 22.14 -6.49
N ALA A 435 -0.55 22.32 -5.79
CA ALA A 435 -0.50 22.27 -4.34
C ALA A 435 -1.36 23.39 -3.70
N LYS A 436 -1.29 24.61 -4.25
CA LYS A 436 -2.14 25.72 -3.81
C LYS A 436 -3.63 25.39 -4.00
N SER A 437 -4.02 24.94 -5.18
CA SER A 437 -5.41 24.56 -5.48
C SER A 437 -5.90 23.46 -4.55
N TRP A 438 -5.03 22.51 -4.23
CA TRP A 438 -5.34 21.45 -3.25
C TRP A 438 -5.70 22.02 -1.88
N PHE A 439 -4.87 22.93 -1.33
CA PHE A 439 -5.13 23.56 -0.05
C PHE A 439 -6.33 24.50 -0.09
N ASP A 440 -6.53 25.25 -1.18
CA ASP A 440 -7.70 26.11 -1.34
C ASP A 440 -8.99 25.30 -1.25
N VAL A 441 -9.06 24.10 -1.86
CA VAL A 441 -10.20 23.19 -1.75
C VAL A 441 -10.32 22.62 -0.34
N TRP A 442 -9.21 22.12 0.24
CA TRP A 442 -9.23 21.51 1.58
C TRP A 442 -9.80 22.46 2.64
N ILE A 443 -9.39 23.72 2.62
CA ILE A 443 -9.80 24.72 3.60
C ILE A 443 -11.30 25.06 3.49
N THR A 444 -11.94 24.81 2.34
CA THR A 444 -13.38 25.02 2.18
C THR A 444 -14.23 23.88 2.74
N ILE A 445 -13.64 22.73 3.04
CA ILE A 445 -14.38 21.58 3.57
C ILE A 445 -14.82 21.88 5.00
N PRO A 446 -16.13 21.75 5.30
CA PRO A 446 -16.63 21.98 6.66
C PRO A 446 -15.98 21.04 7.67
N GLY A 447 -15.66 21.54 8.87
CA GLY A 447 -15.04 20.75 9.91
C GLY A 447 -15.81 19.50 10.32
N GLY A 448 -17.15 19.55 10.26
CA GLY A 448 -17.99 18.39 10.53
C GLY A 448 -17.76 17.19 9.60
N ASP A 449 -17.25 17.44 8.39
CA ASP A 449 -17.00 16.39 7.39
C ASP A 449 -15.63 15.69 7.58
N TYR A 450 -14.73 16.26 8.39
CA TYR A 450 -13.41 15.69 8.62
C TYR A 450 -13.44 14.30 9.25
N LEU A 451 -14.46 13.99 10.06
CA LEU A 451 -14.66 12.63 10.60
C LEU A 451 -14.97 11.59 9.52
N GLY A 452 -15.63 12.03 8.44
CA GLY A 452 -15.96 11.18 7.29
C GLY A 452 -14.80 11.00 6.31
N MET A 453 -13.68 11.72 6.47
CA MET A 453 -12.56 11.64 5.53
C MET A 453 -11.81 10.32 5.63
N PRO A 454 -11.53 9.65 4.49
CA PRO A 454 -10.74 8.44 4.44
C PRO A 454 -9.23 8.73 4.58
N PHE A 455 -8.44 7.71 4.92
CA PHE A 455 -6.98 7.83 5.01
C PHE A 455 -6.35 8.36 3.70
N THR A 456 -6.96 8.08 2.56
CA THR A 456 -6.47 8.53 1.25
C THR A 456 -6.39 10.05 1.15
N MET A 457 -7.32 10.77 1.79
CA MET A 457 -7.31 12.23 1.83
C MET A 457 -6.17 12.77 2.71
N TYR A 458 -5.92 12.13 3.86
CA TYR A 458 -4.79 12.52 4.72
C TYR A 458 -3.44 12.23 4.06
N PHE A 459 -3.36 11.20 3.23
CA PHE A 459 -2.14 10.91 2.46
C PHE A 459 -1.91 11.97 1.37
N GLN A 460 -2.95 12.38 0.66
CA GLN A 460 -2.86 13.48 -0.29
C GLN A 460 -2.48 14.79 0.40
N PHE A 461 -3.08 15.08 1.56
CA PHE A 461 -2.73 16.22 2.41
C PHE A 461 -1.24 16.25 2.74
N SER A 462 -0.71 15.17 3.30
CA SER A 462 0.71 15.09 3.67
C SER A 462 1.63 15.28 2.47
N ARG A 463 1.27 14.70 1.33
CA ARG A 463 2.04 14.83 0.11
C ARG A 463 2.02 16.26 -0.45
N ALA A 464 0.86 16.90 -0.50
CA ALA A 464 0.72 18.30 -0.90
C ALA A 464 1.55 19.23 -0.01
N LEU A 465 1.53 18.98 1.32
CA LEU A 465 2.29 19.77 2.30
C LEU A 465 3.80 19.64 2.10
N VAL A 466 4.30 18.41 1.91
CA VAL A 466 5.73 18.16 1.62
C VAL A 466 6.14 18.75 0.29
N THR A 467 5.29 18.66 -0.74
CA THR A 467 5.55 19.26 -2.05
C THR A 467 5.69 20.78 -1.92
N LEU A 468 4.78 21.43 -1.21
CA LEU A 468 4.84 22.89 -1.00
C LEU A 468 6.06 23.31 -0.17
N TYR A 469 6.42 22.55 0.86
CA TYR A 469 7.64 22.81 1.64
C TYR A 469 8.90 22.69 0.78
N LYS A 470 9.02 21.66 -0.05
CA LYS A 470 10.14 21.49 -0.99
C LYS A 470 10.22 22.64 -1.99
N LEU A 471 9.09 23.09 -2.55
CA LEU A 471 9.04 24.26 -3.42
C LEU A 471 9.48 25.53 -2.70
N SER A 472 9.12 25.71 -1.44
CA SER A 472 9.47 26.87 -0.62
C SER A 472 10.95 26.91 -0.23
N THR A 473 11.61 25.74 -0.20
CA THR A 473 13.03 25.60 0.23
C THR A 473 13.97 25.21 -0.90
N LEU A 474 13.48 25.06 -2.14
CA LEU A 474 14.28 24.60 -3.28
C LEU A 474 15.47 25.51 -3.54
N GLU A 475 16.67 24.93 -3.53
CA GLU A 475 17.93 25.64 -3.82
C GLU A 475 18.25 25.61 -5.32
N ASP A 476 17.54 26.46 -6.06
CA ASP A 476 17.73 26.65 -7.49
C ASP A 476 17.81 28.15 -7.81
N PRO A 477 18.89 28.64 -8.46
CA PRO A 477 19.05 30.06 -8.79
C PRO A 477 17.94 30.61 -9.70
N ALA A 478 17.33 29.77 -10.52
CA ALA A 478 16.26 30.17 -11.43
C ALA A 478 14.85 30.12 -10.77
N TRP A 479 14.75 29.63 -9.53
CA TRP A 479 13.49 29.47 -8.81
C TRP A 479 13.26 30.60 -7.80
N ASP A 480 12.23 31.43 -8.04
CA ASP A 480 11.89 32.56 -7.16
C ASP A 480 11.07 32.10 -5.94
N LYS A 481 11.73 31.98 -4.80
CA LYS A 481 11.09 31.61 -3.52
C LYS A 481 10.12 32.70 -3.01
N THR A 482 10.31 33.96 -3.40
CA THR A 482 9.38 35.04 -3.07
C THR A 482 8.05 34.86 -3.80
N MET A 483 8.11 34.47 -5.08
CA MET A 483 6.93 34.11 -5.85
C MET A 483 6.18 32.92 -5.18
N VAL A 484 6.90 31.89 -4.73
CA VAL A 484 6.29 30.74 -4.02
C VAL A 484 5.52 31.20 -2.80
N ARG A 485 6.18 31.98 -1.93
CA ARG A 485 5.57 32.54 -0.71
C ARG A 485 4.33 33.38 -1.03
N ASN A 486 4.40 34.24 -2.04
CA ASN A 486 3.29 35.11 -2.43
C ASN A 486 2.12 34.32 -3.05
N THR A 487 2.40 33.19 -3.70
CA THR A 487 1.38 32.33 -4.31
C THR A 487 0.72 31.41 -3.28
N ALA A 488 1.53 30.79 -2.42
CA ALA A 488 1.07 29.83 -1.42
C ALA A 488 1.97 29.92 -0.15
N ASN A 489 1.58 30.80 0.78
CA ASN A 489 2.30 30.92 2.04
C ASN A 489 2.02 29.70 2.93
N ILE A 490 3.00 28.82 3.03
CA ILE A 490 2.87 27.56 3.77
C ILE A 490 2.58 27.77 5.26
N LEU A 491 3.13 28.84 5.89
CA LEU A 491 2.88 29.13 7.30
C LEU A 491 1.45 29.57 7.55
N GLU A 492 0.87 30.39 6.66
CA GLU A 492 -0.54 30.79 6.73
C GLU A 492 -1.46 29.59 6.47
N ILE A 493 -1.09 28.71 5.54
CA ILE A 493 -1.84 27.47 5.26
C ILE A 493 -1.86 26.58 6.52
N LEU A 494 -0.72 26.40 7.19
CA LEU A 494 -0.64 25.63 8.44
C LEU A 494 -1.48 26.23 9.55
N ASP A 495 -1.50 27.58 9.69
CA ASP A 495 -2.36 28.27 10.67
C ASP A 495 -3.84 28.03 10.40
N ARG A 496 -4.27 28.12 9.14
CA ARG A 496 -5.67 27.88 8.74
C ARG A 496 -6.09 26.44 9.00
N ILE A 497 -5.20 25.47 8.74
CA ILE A 497 -5.43 24.05 9.00
C ILE A 497 -5.56 23.80 10.51
N ALA A 498 -4.62 24.33 11.30
CA ALA A 498 -4.64 24.20 12.76
C ALA A 498 -5.93 24.80 13.35
N TYR A 499 -6.36 25.96 12.83
CA TYR A 499 -7.63 26.58 13.23
C TYR A 499 -8.84 25.71 12.85
N GLY A 500 -8.90 25.16 11.64
CA GLY A 500 -9.96 24.26 11.20
C GLY A 500 -10.06 23.01 12.09
N MET A 501 -8.91 22.39 12.41
CA MET A 501 -8.87 21.23 13.31
C MET A 501 -9.33 21.59 14.74
N LYS A 502 -8.96 22.76 15.25
CA LYS A 502 -9.44 23.27 16.55
C LYS A 502 -10.96 23.40 16.57
N THR A 503 -11.53 24.01 15.54
CA THR A 503 -12.99 24.16 15.42
C THR A 503 -13.71 22.81 15.37
N CYS A 504 -13.11 21.82 14.68
CA CYS A 504 -13.65 20.45 14.68
C CYS A 504 -13.59 19.80 16.06
N ALA A 505 -12.48 19.94 16.76
CA ALA A 505 -12.32 19.41 18.12
C ALA A 505 -13.37 19.98 19.08
N GLU A 506 -13.60 21.30 19.02
CA GLU A 506 -14.60 22.00 19.84
C GLU A 506 -16.03 21.53 19.51
N SER A 507 -16.33 21.22 18.24
CA SER A 507 -17.67 20.79 17.81
C SER A 507 -18.06 19.40 18.29
N LEU A 508 -17.08 18.53 18.57
CA LEU A 508 -17.32 17.14 18.97
C LEU A 508 -17.68 16.95 20.44
N ASN A 509 -17.52 17.98 21.27
CA ASN A 509 -17.81 17.94 22.74
C ASN A 509 -17.17 16.71 23.45
N VAL A 510 -16.01 16.26 22.99
CA VAL A 510 -15.28 15.17 23.62
C VAL A 510 -14.52 15.77 24.79
N ASN A 511 -14.96 15.46 26.02
CA ASN A 511 -14.36 15.99 27.27
C ASN A 511 -12.98 15.39 27.59
N ASP A 512 -12.43 14.57 26.73
CA ASP A 512 -11.17 13.86 26.99
C ASP A 512 -10.05 14.52 26.17
N GLU A 513 -9.39 15.50 26.78
CA GLU A 513 -8.31 16.30 26.16
C GLU A 513 -7.15 15.43 25.63
N GLU A 514 -6.95 14.27 26.23
CA GLU A 514 -5.81 13.41 25.94
C GLU A 514 -5.95 12.64 24.61
N TRP A 515 -7.17 12.44 24.11
CA TRP A 515 -7.49 11.54 23.00
C TRP A 515 -8.32 12.15 21.88
N ASN A 516 -8.52 13.46 21.88
CA ASN A 516 -9.21 14.13 20.78
C ASN A 516 -8.29 14.20 19.54
N ILE A 517 -8.67 13.48 18.47
CA ILE A 517 -7.86 13.37 17.27
C ILE A 517 -7.60 14.70 16.57
N PHE A 518 -8.59 15.59 16.56
CA PHE A 518 -8.43 16.89 15.91
C PHE A 518 -7.53 17.80 16.73
N GLU A 519 -7.58 17.71 18.05
CA GLU A 519 -6.64 18.39 18.91
C GLU A 519 -5.20 17.89 18.69
N LYS A 520 -5.03 16.58 18.59
CA LYS A 520 -3.75 15.97 18.19
C LYS A 520 -3.28 16.46 16.83
N GLY A 521 -4.16 16.48 15.82
CA GLY A 521 -3.89 17.01 14.48
C GLY A 521 -3.50 18.50 14.52
N MET A 522 -4.17 19.29 15.32
CA MET A 522 -3.85 20.70 15.55
C MET A 522 -2.45 20.86 16.14
N ARG A 523 -2.15 20.16 17.24
CA ARG A 523 -0.82 20.19 17.89
C ARG A 523 0.29 19.75 16.94
N MET A 524 0.05 18.70 16.15
CA MET A 524 1.00 18.24 15.13
C MET A 524 1.23 19.30 14.05
N THR A 525 0.18 19.93 13.53
CA THR A 525 0.29 21.01 12.54
C THR A 525 1.08 22.20 13.09
N GLN A 526 0.85 22.57 14.36
CA GLN A 526 1.61 23.60 15.04
C GLN A 526 3.07 23.21 15.24
N SER A 527 3.36 21.96 15.59
CA SER A 527 4.74 21.44 15.71
C SER A 527 5.48 21.47 14.38
N ILE A 528 4.82 21.08 13.28
CA ILE A 528 5.37 21.18 11.92
C ILE A 528 5.70 22.65 11.60
N LYS A 529 4.78 23.57 11.88
CA LYS A 529 5.01 25.00 11.67
C LYS A 529 6.24 25.47 12.45
N GLN A 530 6.30 25.19 13.76
CA GLN A 530 7.43 25.55 14.61
C GLN A 530 8.76 24.99 14.13
N GLY A 531 8.77 23.75 13.61
CA GLY A 531 9.97 23.14 13.05
C GLY A 531 10.42 23.73 11.71
N TRP A 532 9.50 24.19 10.89
CA TRP A 532 9.82 24.71 9.55
C TRP A 532 10.01 26.23 9.50
N GLU A 533 9.35 26.97 10.36
CA GLU A 533 9.35 28.44 10.39
C GLU A 533 10.76 29.05 10.43
N PRO A 534 11.71 28.60 11.28
CA PRO A 534 13.05 29.20 11.33
C PRO A 534 13.77 29.13 9.98
N LYS A 535 13.74 27.96 9.34
CA LYS A 535 14.38 27.78 8.02
C LYS A 535 13.69 28.60 6.92
N LEU A 536 12.37 28.68 6.94
CA LEU A 536 11.61 29.47 5.98
C LEU A 536 11.85 30.97 6.18
N MET A 537 11.95 31.45 7.42
CA MET A 537 12.25 32.84 7.72
C MET A 537 13.67 33.22 7.29
N GLU A 538 14.65 32.36 7.50
CA GLU A 538 16.02 32.56 7.00
C GLU A 538 16.04 32.69 5.46
N ILE A 539 15.27 31.84 4.76
CA ILE A 539 15.19 31.88 3.30
C ILE A 539 14.45 33.14 2.81
N TRP A 540 13.37 33.53 3.47
CA TRP A 540 12.53 34.64 3.04
C TRP A 540 13.11 36.02 3.41
N TYR A 541 13.90 36.09 4.48
CA TYR A 541 14.47 37.32 5.02
C TYR A 541 15.98 37.21 5.31
N PRO A 542 16.80 36.92 4.31
CA PRO A 542 18.24 36.60 4.52
C PRO A 542 19.05 37.73 5.16
N ASN A 543 18.52 38.97 5.19
CA ASN A 543 19.21 40.16 5.69
C ASN A 543 18.69 40.64 7.05
N VAL A 544 17.74 39.96 7.69
CA VAL A 544 17.20 40.32 9.01
C VAL A 544 17.93 39.48 10.06
N PRO A 545 18.64 40.11 11.04
CA PRO A 545 19.25 39.34 12.13
C PRO A 545 18.19 38.55 12.89
N ALA A 546 18.49 37.32 13.25
CA ALA A 546 17.56 36.42 13.95
C ALA A 546 17.00 37.02 15.25
N ASN A 547 17.66 38.01 15.86
CA ASN A 547 17.22 38.70 17.08
C ASN A 547 16.11 39.75 16.85
N ASP A 548 15.88 40.21 15.61
CA ASP A 548 14.86 41.21 15.27
C ASP A 548 13.54 40.61 14.77
N LEU A 549 13.50 39.31 14.56
CA LEU A 549 12.29 38.55 14.23
C LEU A 549 11.56 38.23 15.56
N GLY A 550 10.93 39.26 16.14
CA GLY A 550 10.32 39.23 17.47
C GLY A 550 9.43 38.02 17.75
N GLY A 551 9.85 37.22 18.68
CA GLY A 551 9.11 36.15 19.31
C GLY A 551 9.99 35.45 20.33
N ASP A 552 9.49 35.31 21.56
CA ASP A 552 10.12 34.52 22.62
C ASP A 552 10.40 33.11 22.15
N PHE A 553 11.61 32.88 21.60
CA PHE A 553 12.09 31.56 21.25
C PHE A 553 12.38 30.76 22.53
N VAL A 554 11.36 30.13 23.05
CA VAL A 554 11.54 29.01 23.97
C VAL A 554 12.08 27.84 23.13
N THR A 555 13.38 27.60 23.24
CA THR A 555 13.99 26.38 22.69
C THR A 555 13.30 25.17 23.30
N PRO A 556 12.58 24.35 22.50
CA PRO A 556 12.01 23.11 23.04
C PRO A 556 13.17 22.16 23.33
N THR A 557 13.33 21.78 24.61
CA THR A 557 14.35 20.82 25.07
C THR A 557 14.05 19.36 24.69
N SER A 558 13.20 19.14 23.70
CA SER A 558 13.08 17.88 22.98
C SER A 558 13.02 18.21 21.49
N ALA A 559 14.20 18.42 20.91
CA ALA A 559 14.34 18.55 19.47
C ALA A 559 13.83 17.25 18.82
N LEU A 560 12.66 17.33 18.20
CA LEU A 560 12.41 16.52 17.02
C LEU A 560 13.53 16.86 16.04
N GLU A 561 14.39 15.90 15.73
CA GLU A 561 15.45 16.07 14.74
C GLU A 561 14.83 16.69 13.48
N PRO A 562 15.52 17.63 12.81
CA PRO A 562 15.03 18.20 11.57
C PRO A 562 14.72 17.04 10.61
N LEU A 563 13.47 16.97 10.17
CA LEU A 563 12.97 15.94 9.25
C LEU A 563 13.96 15.77 8.10
N PRO A 564 14.44 14.55 7.81
CA PRO A 564 15.43 14.32 6.78
C PRO A 564 14.88 14.80 5.43
N THR A 565 15.57 15.74 4.83
CA THR A 565 15.18 16.38 3.56
C THR A 565 15.49 15.52 2.32
N ASN A 566 16.14 14.38 2.51
CA ASN A 566 16.59 13.50 1.43
C ASN A 566 15.71 12.25 1.32
N GLY A 567 14.83 12.28 0.35
CA GLY A 567 13.92 11.19 0.02
C GLY A 567 12.56 11.36 0.71
N PHE A 568 11.51 10.92 0.04
CA PHE A 568 10.24 10.58 0.68
C PHE A 568 10.54 9.35 1.57
N ASP A 569 11.12 9.57 2.73
CA ASP A 569 11.31 8.50 3.67
C ASP A 569 9.95 8.10 4.22
N ASP A 570 9.56 6.86 3.94
CA ASP A 570 8.41 6.16 4.52
C ASP A 570 8.32 6.35 6.04
N MET A 571 9.45 6.60 6.70
CA MET A 571 9.59 6.82 8.12
C MET A 571 8.89 8.09 8.59
N TRP A 572 8.93 9.19 7.84
CA TRP A 572 8.27 10.44 8.22
C TRP A 572 6.74 10.32 8.18
N MET A 573 6.19 9.66 7.16
CA MET A 573 4.75 9.41 7.08
C MET A 573 4.31 8.40 8.13
N MET A 574 5.13 7.37 8.42
CA MET A 574 4.90 6.47 9.53
C MET A 574 5.05 7.16 10.89
N GLU A 575 5.89 8.16 11.02
CA GLU A 575 6.06 8.94 12.23
C GLU A 575 4.88 9.90 12.43
N ILE A 576 4.38 10.54 11.37
CA ILE A 576 3.14 11.34 11.42
C ILE A 576 1.93 10.47 11.76
N PHE A 577 1.77 9.31 11.11
CA PHE A 577 0.63 8.42 11.34
C PHE A 577 0.88 7.37 12.42
N GLY A 578 2.13 7.04 12.72
CA GLY A 578 2.54 6.10 13.77
C GLY A 578 2.75 6.75 15.14
N SER A 579 3.11 8.03 15.22
CA SER A 579 3.16 8.81 16.46
C SER A 579 1.78 9.33 16.90
N MET A 580 0.77 9.12 16.07
CA MET A 580 -0.63 9.24 16.49
C MET A 580 -1.07 8.07 17.40
N GLY A 581 -0.17 7.18 17.79
CA GLY A 581 -0.40 6.07 18.69
C GLY A 581 0.15 6.32 20.09
#